data_de619bf25506c28307f04bb695af698f
#
_entry.id   de619bf25506c28307f04bb695af698f
#
_cell.length_a   1.000
_cell.length_b   1.000
_cell.length_c   1.000
_cell.angle_alpha   90.00
_cell.angle_beta   90.00
_cell.angle_gamma   90.00
#
_symmetry.space_group_name_H-M   'P 1'
#
loop_
_entity.id
_entity.type
_entity.pdbx_description
1 polymer ?
#
loop_
_entity_poly.entity_id
_entity_poly.type
_entity_poly.pdbx_seq_one_letter_code
_entity_poly.pdbx_strand_id
1 'polypeptide(L)'
;MFKRKDWLIIVIALLLALGLFVLTRSGIQFGLPGDNDPMRVLTEINPPANADTIQEPVQAYLVLNVGNTRYKPLPLTREAIYRLHQSDGRDNVIHVTRDSVYMESANCDNQDCIKQGMVDFVNRDARVLSNMIICLPNQVVLELMTPEEAGVNAQ
;
A
#
# COMPACT_ATOMS: atom_id res chain seq x y z
N MET A 1 24.19 -1.34 -52.63
CA MET A 1 25.18 -2.11 -51.84
C MET A 1 25.36 -1.46 -50.48
N PHE A 2 24.83 -2.07 -49.43
CA PHE A 2 25.06 -1.61 -48.06
C PHE A 2 26.53 -1.79 -47.72
N LYS A 3 27.19 -0.72 -47.25
CA LYS A 3 28.57 -0.80 -46.80
C LYS A 3 28.60 -1.47 -45.42
N ARG A 4 29.67 -2.20 -45.09
CA ARG A 4 29.84 -2.90 -43.81
C ARG A 4 29.62 -1.99 -42.59
N LYS A 5 29.85 -0.67 -42.74
CA LYS A 5 29.62 0.34 -41.69
C LYS A 5 28.11 0.58 -41.42
N ASP A 6 27.27 0.50 -42.48
CA ASP A 6 25.83 0.74 -42.36
C ASP A 6 25.16 -0.43 -41.56
N TRP A 7 25.66 -1.65 -41.81
CA TRP A 7 25.19 -2.83 -41.09
C TRP A 7 25.52 -2.75 -39.58
N LEU A 8 26.71 -2.22 -39.22
CA LEU A 8 27.15 -2.07 -37.86
C LEU A 8 26.27 -1.04 -37.10
N ILE A 9 25.88 0.05 -37.75
CA ILE A 9 24.99 1.08 -37.19
C ILE A 9 23.59 0.47 -36.93
N ILE A 10 23.06 -0.33 -37.85
CA ILE A 10 21.76 -0.99 -37.74
C ILE A 10 21.77 -1.97 -36.57
N VAL A 11 22.83 -2.75 -36.38
CA VAL A 11 22.95 -3.71 -35.28
C VAL A 11 23.01 -3.00 -33.94
N ILE A 12 23.78 -1.90 -33.83
CA ILE A 12 23.88 -1.11 -32.59
C ILE A 12 22.51 -0.49 -32.28
N ALA A 13 21.82 0.07 -33.25
CA ALA A 13 20.49 0.66 -33.06
C ALA A 13 19.47 -0.38 -32.58
N LEU A 14 19.51 -1.59 -33.17
CA LEU A 14 18.65 -2.72 -32.74
C LEU A 14 18.95 -3.19 -31.31
N LEU A 15 20.24 -3.26 -30.94
CA LEU A 15 20.62 -3.64 -29.59
C LEU A 15 20.20 -2.59 -28.55
N LEU A 16 20.32 -1.30 -28.89
CA LEU A 16 19.85 -0.21 -28.03
C LEU A 16 18.32 -0.21 -27.88
N ALA A 17 17.59 -0.42 -28.99
CA ALA A 17 16.13 -0.54 -28.97
C ALA A 17 15.67 -1.76 -28.17
N LEU A 18 16.34 -2.90 -28.32
CA LEU A 18 16.06 -4.12 -27.56
C LEU A 18 16.36 -3.93 -26.07
N GLY A 19 17.48 -3.29 -25.75
CA GLY A 19 17.84 -2.95 -24.37
C GLY A 19 16.80 -2.01 -23.71
N LEU A 20 16.36 -0.98 -24.43
CA LEU A 20 15.32 -0.08 -23.96
C LEU A 20 13.98 -0.79 -23.78
N PHE A 21 13.63 -1.68 -24.71
CA PHE A 21 12.40 -2.48 -24.64
C PHE A 21 12.40 -3.46 -23.47
N VAL A 22 13.53 -4.10 -23.19
CA VAL A 22 13.67 -4.99 -22.02
C VAL A 22 13.57 -4.18 -20.72
N LEU A 23 14.20 -3.00 -20.64
CA LEU A 23 14.12 -2.10 -19.49
C LEU A 23 12.68 -1.61 -19.21
N THR A 24 11.94 -1.28 -20.28
CA THR A 24 10.53 -0.84 -20.14
C THR A 24 9.59 -1.98 -19.78
N ARG A 25 9.88 -3.20 -20.26
CA ARG A 25 9.03 -4.38 -20.02
C ARG A 25 9.33 -5.07 -18.67
N SER A 26 10.54 -4.93 -18.14
CA SER A 26 10.94 -5.55 -16.88
C SER A 26 10.39 -4.82 -15.65
N GLY A 27 9.62 -3.74 -15.82
CA GLY A 27 9.00 -3.03 -14.68
C GLY A 27 10.04 -2.55 -13.66
N ILE A 28 11.29 -2.35 -14.07
CA ILE A 28 12.32 -1.78 -13.21
C ILE A 28 11.90 -0.34 -12.93
N GLN A 29 11.12 -0.18 -11.88
CA GLN A 29 10.93 1.11 -11.27
C GLN A 29 12.30 1.52 -10.69
N PHE A 30 12.99 2.42 -11.36
CA PHE A 30 14.08 3.19 -10.77
C PHE A 30 13.49 4.19 -9.75
N GLY A 31 12.67 3.67 -8.82
CA GLY A 31 12.45 4.35 -7.56
C GLY A 31 13.64 3.97 -6.69
N LEU A 32 14.43 4.93 -6.28
CA LEU A 32 15.18 4.76 -5.04
C LEU A 32 14.22 4.09 -4.06
N PRO A 33 14.63 3.10 -3.27
CA PRO A 33 13.79 2.55 -2.23
C PRO A 33 13.51 3.72 -1.27
N GLY A 34 12.48 4.50 -1.62
CA GLY A 34 11.89 5.45 -0.71
C GLY A 34 11.49 4.59 0.48
N ASP A 35 11.94 4.99 1.64
CA ASP A 35 11.52 4.37 2.87
C ASP A 35 10.02 4.66 3.04
N ASN A 36 9.18 3.84 2.36
CA ASN A 36 7.74 3.91 2.40
C ASN A 36 7.21 3.28 3.70
N ASP A 37 7.83 3.67 4.84
CA ASP A 37 7.36 3.28 6.14
C ASP A 37 6.00 3.95 6.40
N PRO A 38 4.93 3.18 6.67
CA PRO A 38 3.60 3.73 6.95
C PRO A 38 3.58 4.66 8.17
N MET A 39 4.46 4.45 9.16
CA MET A 39 4.54 5.29 10.35
C MET A 39 5.05 6.71 10.08
N ARG A 40 5.53 7.00 8.89
CA ARG A 40 5.86 8.39 8.49
C ARG A 40 4.64 9.26 8.21
N VAL A 41 3.54 8.64 7.81
CA VAL A 41 2.28 9.32 7.46
C VAL A 41 1.16 9.02 8.44
N LEU A 42 1.29 7.92 9.19
CA LEU A 42 0.34 7.54 10.23
C LEU A 42 0.83 8.02 11.61
N THR A 43 -0.04 8.69 12.32
CA THR A 43 0.16 9.03 13.72
C THR A 43 -0.80 8.22 14.57
N GLU A 44 -0.29 7.43 15.50
CA GLU A 44 -1.14 6.69 16.41
C GLU A 44 -1.83 7.64 17.40
N ILE A 45 -3.15 7.51 17.54
CA ILE A 45 -3.97 8.27 18.48
C ILE A 45 -4.16 7.40 19.72
N ASN A 46 -3.84 7.94 20.90
CA ASN A 46 -4.00 7.25 22.20
C ASN A 46 -3.25 5.90 22.26
N PRO A 47 -1.93 5.87 22.07
CA PRO A 47 -1.18 4.64 22.25
C PRO A 47 -1.38 4.14 23.69
N PRO A 48 -1.60 2.83 23.90
CA PRO A 48 -1.74 2.28 25.24
C PRO A 48 -0.45 2.46 26.03
N ALA A 49 -0.58 2.73 27.33
CA ALA A 49 0.54 2.97 28.22
C ALA A 49 1.55 1.79 28.30
N ASN A 50 1.16 0.59 27.86
CA ASN A 50 1.95 -0.63 27.85
C ASN A 50 2.00 -1.22 26.43
N ALA A 51 2.58 -0.49 25.48
CA ALA A 51 2.63 -0.86 24.05
C ALA A 51 3.54 -2.07 23.73
N ASP A 52 4.23 -2.66 24.69
CA ASP A 52 5.35 -3.58 24.47
C ASP A 52 4.97 -5.05 24.24
N THR A 53 3.68 -5.39 24.18
CA THR A 53 3.31 -6.79 23.96
C THR A 53 2.97 -7.03 22.50
N ILE A 54 4.01 -7.19 21.66
CA ILE A 54 3.84 -7.81 20.34
C ILE A 54 3.43 -9.26 20.58
N GLN A 55 2.17 -9.57 20.32
CA GLN A 55 1.71 -10.96 20.37
C GLN A 55 1.93 -11.61 19.01
N GLU A 56 2.91 -12.47 18.93
CA GLU A 56 3.16 -13.35 17.79
C GLU A 56 2.21 -14.57 17.81
N PRO A 57 1.83 -15.12 16.65
CA PRO A 57 2.21 -14.71 15.31
C PRO A 57 1.32 -13.58 14.75
N VAL A 58 1.89 -12.70 13.92
CA VAL A 58 1.15 -11.67 13.18
C VAL A 58 0.35 -12.34 12.07
N GLN A 59 -0.97 -12.22 12.13
CA GLN A 59 -1.89 -12.87 11.18
C GLN A 59 -2.38 -11.92 10.08
N ALA A 60 -2.29 -10.62 10.32
CA ALA A 60 -2.81 -9.61 9.42
C ALA A 60 -1.84 -8.44 9.24
N TYR A 61 -1.88 -7.88 8.06
CA TYR A 61 -1.14 -6.69 7.67
C TYR A 61 -2.08 -5.66 7.04
N LEU A 62 -1.89 -4.40 7.39
CA LEU A 62 -2.50 -3.27 6.69
C LEU A 62 -1.51 -2.77 5.64
N VAL A 63 -1.93 -2.76 4.38
CA VAL A 63 -1.23 -2.06 3.32
C VAL A 63 -1.98 -0.78 3.00
N LEU A 64 -1.26 0.33 3.14
CA LEU A 64 -1.78 1.67 2.90
C LEU A 64 -1.30 2.18 1.54
N ASN A 65 -2.23 2.70 0.73
CA ASN A 65 -1.91 3.48 -0.44
C ASN A 65 -2.47 4.89 -0.26
N VAL A 66 -1.64 5.92 -0.51
CA VAL A 66 -2.03 7.34 -0.47
C VAL A 66 -1.59 7.99 -1.78
N GLY A 67 -2.54 8.43 -2.58
CA GLY A 67 -2.29 8.88 -3.94
C GLY A 67 -1.60 7.78 -4.76
N ASN A 68 -0.39 8.06 -5.23
CA ASN A 68 0.40 7.12 -6.02
C ASN A 68 1.45 6.36 -5.17
N THR A 69 1.46 6.54 -3.87
CA THR A 69 2.43 5.91 -2.98
C THR A 69 1.83 4.71 -2.28
N ARG A 70 2.45 3.54 -2.46
CA ARG A 70 2.17 2.33 -1.69
C ARG A 70 3.18 2.22 -0.55
N TYR A 71 2.68 2.09 0.67
CA TYR A 71 3.49 1.94 1.87
C TYR A 71 3.78 0.46 2.14
N LYS A 72 4.84 0.22 2.93
CA LYS A 72 5.18 -1.13 3.41
C LYS A 72 4.05 -1.70 4.25
N PRO A 73 3.86 -3.02 4.25
CA PRO A 73 2.86 -3.66 5.11
C PRO A 73 3.11 -3.34 6.59
N LEU A 74 2.10 -2.80 7.26
CA LEU A 74 2.07 -2.56 8.70
C LEU A 74 1.52 -3.80 9.40
N PRO A 75 2.29 -4.46 10.29
CA PRO A 75 1.80 -5.62 11.03
C PRO A 75 0.73 -5.20 12.05
N LEU A 76 -0.39 -5.90 12.05
CA LEU A 76 -1.49 -5.69 12.98
C LEU A 76 -1.29 -6.56 14.23
N THR A 77 -0.56 -6.04 15.21
CA THR A 77 -0.19 -6.76 16.43
C THR A 77 -1.16 -6.53 17.58
N ARG A 78 -1.92 -5.43 17.52
CA ARG A 78 -2.86 -4.99 18.57
C ARG A 78 -3.93 -4.07 17.98
N GLU A 79 -4.92 -3.77 18.78
CA GLU A 79 -5.84 -2.67 18.47
C GLU A 79 -5.12 -1.32 18.54
N ALA A 80 -5.34 -0.50 17.51
CA ALA A 80 -4.76 0.85 17.42
C ALA A 80 -5.63 1.76 16.54
N ILE A 81 -5.54 3.05 16.80
CA ILE A 81 -6.19 4.09 15.99
C ILE A 81 -5.09 4.95 15.40
N TYR A 82 -5.07 5.05 14.08
CA TYR A 82 -4.12 5.84 13.33
C TYR A 82 -4.79 7.02 12.64
N ARG A 83 -4.18 8.19 12.75
CA ARG A 83 -4.56 9.37 11.98
C ARG A 83 -3.61 9.52 10.80
N LEU A 84 -4.17 9.65 9.61
CA LEU A 84 -3.50 10.01 8.39
C LEU A 84 -3.86 11.46 8.06
N HIS A 85 -2.92 12.38 8.27
CA HIS A 85 -3.06 13.77 7.89
C HIS A 85 -2.19 14.07 6.66
N GLN A 86 -2.79 14.55 5.58
CA GLN A 86 -2.10 14.90 4.34
C GLN A 86 -1.81 16.41 4.28
N SER A 87 -0.75 16.80 3.62
CA SER A 87 -0.30 18.21 3.55
C SER A 87 -1.30 19.17 2.91
N ASP A 88 -2.26 18.64 2.14
CA ASP A 88 -3.35 19.40 1.52
C ASP A 88 -4.61 19.50 2.40
N GLY A 89 -4.53 19.06 3.64
CA GLY A 89 -5.60 19.14 4.62
C GLY A 89 -6.57 17.94 4.61
N ARG A 90 -6.38 16.95 3.76
CA ARG A 90 -7.15 15.70 3.80
C ARG A 90 -6.81 14.89 5.04
N ASP A 91 -7.82 14.35 5.70
CA ASP A 91 -7.68 13.69 6.99
C ASP A 91 -8.53 12.42 7.05
N ASN A 92 -7.93 11.35 7.54
CA ASN A 92 -8.59 10.07 7.75
C ASN A 92 -8.18 9.49 9.11
N VAL A 93 -9.12 8.93 9.84
CA VAL A 93 -8.86 8.14 11.05
C VAL A 93 -9.17 6.68 10.75
N ILE A 94 -8.19 5.84 11.00
CA ILE A 94 -8.19 4.42 10.67
C ILE A 94 -8.12 3.64 11.96
N HIS A 95 -9.08 2.78 12.19
CA HIS A 95 -9.08 1.87 13.32
C HIS A 95 -8.67 0.48 12.85
N VAL A 96 -7.73 -0.12 13.53
CA VAL A 96 -7.26 -1.49 13.27
C VAL A 96 -7.41 -2.34 14.51
N THR A 97 -7.66 -3.61 14.30
CA THR A 97 -7.51 -4.66 15.31
C THR A 97 -6.43 -5.63 14.85
N ARG A 98 -6.29 -6.77 15.45
CA ARG A 98 -5.32 -7.80 15.04
C ARG A 98 -5.68 -8.48 13.71
N ASP A 99 -6.92 -8.40 13.26
CA ASP A 99 -7.48 -9.12 12.13
C ASP A 99 -8.47 -8.30 11.29
N SER A 100 -8.65 -7.02 11.62
CA SER A 100 -9.62 -6.16 10.94
C SER A 100 -9.14 -4.71 10.80
N VAL A 101 -9.78 -4.01 9.86
CA VAL A 101 -9.58 -2.57 9.62
C VAL A 101 -10.89 -1.92 9.24
N TYR A 102 -11.10 -0.66 9.67
CA TYR A 102 -12.17 0.19 9.18
C TYR A 102 -11.78 1.67 9.18
N MET A 103 -12.48 2.45 8.38
CA MET A 103 -12.38 3.90 8.39
C MET A 103 -13.30 4.45 9.48
N GLU A 104 -12.72 4.96 10.56
CA GLU A 104 -13.48 5.50 11.69
C GLU A 104 -14.04 6.89 11.37
N SER A 105 -13.23 7.74 10.76
CA SER A 105 -13.65 9.05 10.27
C SER A 105 -12.82 9.51 9.08
N ALA A 106 -13.39 10.45 8.33
CA ALA A 106 -12.71 11.13 7.23
C ALA A 106 -13.33 12.51 7.04
N ASN A 107 -12.55 13.47 6.56
CA ASN A 107 -13.08 14.80 6.24
C ASN A 107 -13.55 14.93 4.77
N CYS A 108 -13.76 13.81 4.09
CA CYS A 108 -14.37 13.81 2.76
C CYS A 108 -15.88 14.05 2.82
N ASP A 109 -16.43 14.75 1.82
CA ASP A 109 -17.83 15.19 1.82
C ASP A 109 -18.85 14.05 1.79
N ASN A 110 -18.56 12.97 1.06
CA ASN A 110 -19.53 11.90 0.81
C ASN A 110 -19.55 10.82 1.92
N GLN A 111 -18.50 10.71 2.72
CA GLN A 111 -18.35 9.74 3.83
C GLN A 111 -18.52 8.26 3.41
N ASP A 112 -18.37 7.95 2.10
CA ASP A 112 -18.60 6.59 1.59
C ASP A 112 -17.57 5.60 2.12
N CYS A 113 -16.34 6.05 2.40
CA CYS A 113 -15.30 5.20 2.99
C CYS A 113 -15.67 4.67 4.39
N ILE A 114 -16.45 5.45 5.17
CA ILE A 114 -16.94 5.04 6.48
C ILE A 114 -18.09 4.02 6.32
N LYS A 115 -18.98 4.27 5.36
CA LYS A 115 -20.14 3.40 5.07
C LYS A 115 -19.73 2.02 4.54
N GLN A 116 -18.51 1.86 4.02
CA GLN A 116 -17.98 0.56 3.60
C GLN A 116 -17.84 -0.41 4.77
N GLY A 117 -17.78 0.12 6.00
CA GLY A 117 -17.72 -0.68 7.22
C GLY A 117 -16.39 -1.41 7.40
N MET A 118 -16.37 -2.30 8.37
CA MET A 118 -15.19 -3.07 8.74
C MET A 118 -14.88 -4.16 7.71
N VAL A 119 -13.58 -4.37 7.46
CA VAL A 119 -13.02 -5.51 6.72
C VAL A 119 -12.33 -6.43 7.69
N ASP A 120 -12.64 -7.70 7.64
CA ASP A 120 -11.97 -8.78 8.34
C ASP A 120 -11.82 -10.01 7.42
N PHE A 121 -11.12 -11.05 7.87
CA PHE A 121 -10.91 -12.26 7.07
C PHE A 121 -12.17 -13.12 6.92
N VAL A 122 -13.21 -12.89 7.72
CA VAL A 122 -14.49 -13.61 7.61
C VAL A 122 -15.37 -12.99 6.53
N ASN A 123 -15.41 -11.66 6.46
CA ASN A 123 -16.35 -10.95 5.59
C ASN A 123 -15.75 -10.51 4.24
N ARG A 124 -14.42 -10.44 4.10
CA ARG A 124 -13.76 -9.84 2.93
C ARG A 124 -14.21 -10.45 1.60
N ASP A 125 -14.44 -11.76 1.54
CA ASP A 125 -14.81 -12.46 0.30
C ASP A 125 -16.26 -12.20 -0.13
N ALA A 126 -17.12 -11.78 0.80
CA ALA A 126 -18.52 -11.41 0.54
C ALA A 126 -18.69 -9.92 0.21
N ARG A 127 -17.65 -9.11 0.34
CA ARG A 127 -17.68 -7.66 0.12
C ARG A 127 -17.47 -7.31 -1.35
N VAL A 128 -18.10 -6.23 -1.82
CA VAL A 128 -17.94 -5.70 -3.19
C VAL A 128 -16.49 -5.28 -3.45
N LEU A 129 -15.83 -4.68 -2.45
CA LEU A 129 -14.44 -4.23 -2.54
C LEU A 129 -13.44 -5.25 -1.96
N SER A 130 -13.92 -6.46 -1.68
CA SER A 130 -13.11 -7.52 -1.10
C SER A 130 -12.38 -7.05 0.17
N ASN A 131 -11.06 -7.15 0.20
CA ASN A 131 -10.20 -6.81 1.33
C ASN A 131 -9.88 -5.31 1.45
N MET A 132 -10.57 -4.43 0.71
CA MET A 132 -10.25 -3.01 0.62
C MET A 132 -11.31 -2.10 1.24
N ILE A 133 -10.84 -0.93 1.71
CA ILE A 133 -11.64 0.27 1.98
C ILE A 133 -11.04 1.42 1.18
N ILE A 134 -11.86 2.12 0.42
CA ILE A 134 -11.41 3.16 -0.51
C ILE A 134 -12.06 4.50 -0.16
N CYS A 135 -11.24 5.49 0.12
CA CYS A 135 -11.64 6.89 0.22
C CYS A 135 -11.14 7.65 -1.01
N LEU A 136 -11.96 7.67 -2.07
CA LEU A 136 -11.59 8.32 -3.34
C LEU A 136 -11.27 9.80 -3.20
N PRO A 137 -12.08 10.63 -2.48
CA PRO A 137 -11.76 12.05 -2.37
C PRO A 137 -10.43 12.32 -1.68
N ASN A 138 -10.09 11.52 -0.67
CA ASN A 138 -8.82 11.64 0.05
C ASN A 138 -7.69 10.81 -0.59
N GLN A 139 -7.98 10.06 -1.68
CA GLN A 139 -7.03 9.19 -2.38
C GLN A 139 -6.34 8.18 -1.44
N VAL A 140 -7.11 7.59 -0.54
CA VAL A 140 -6.64 6.60 0.43
C VAL A 140 -7.25 5.25 0.12
N VAL A 141 -6.42 4.21 0.08
CA VAL A 141 -6.86 2.83 0.01
C VAL A 141 -6.21 2.06 1.16
N LEU A 142 -7.03 1.37 1.92
CA LEU A 142 -6.63 0.43 2.97
C LEU A 142 -6.85 -0.98 2.44
N GLU A 143 -5.86 -1.84 2.53
CA GLU A 143 -5.95 -3.24 2.12
C GLU A 143 -5.59 -4.15 3.32
N LEU A 144 -6.53 -5.00 3.75
CA LEU A 144 -6.25 -6.02 4.75
C LEU A 144 -5.67 -7.25 4.05
N MET A 145 -4.47 -7.68 4.46
CA MET A 145 -3.73 -8.76 3.83
C MET A 145 -3.27 -9.81 4.83
N THR A 146 -3.22 -11.06 4.39
CA THR A 146 -2.47 -12.11 5.10
C THR A 146 -0.96 -11.88 4.94
N PRO A 147 -0.10 -12.55 5.74
CA PRO A 147 1.35 -12.49 5.56
C PRO A 147 1.80 -12.86 4.14
N GLU A 148 1.16 -13.86 3.54
CA GLU A 148 1.46 -14.32 2.18
C GLU A 148 1.10 -13.27 1.13
N GLU A 149 -0.11 -12.68 1.22
CA GLU A 149 -0.58 -11.62 0.32
C GLU A 149 0.27 -10.35 0.44
N ALA A 150 0.75 -10.05 1.64
CA ALA A 150 1.62 -8.91 1.92
C ALA A 150 3.08 -9.15 1.46
N GLY A 151 3.42 -10.38 1.04
CA GLY A 151 4.77 -10.76 0.67
C GLY A 151 5.74 -10.81 1.86
N VAL A 152 5.20 -10.94 3.07
CA VAL A 152 5.96 -11.07 4.31
C VAL A 152 5.97 -12.54 4.68
N ASN A 153 7.10 -13.21 4.44
CA ASN A 153 7.25 -14.61 4.86
C ASN A 153 7.24 -14.65 6.39
N ALA A 154 6.38 -15.47 6.97
CA ALA A 154 6.42 -15.80 8.39
C ALA A 154 7.81 -16.40 8.69
N GLN A 155 8.62 -15.71 9.48
CA GLN A 155 9.86 -16.22 10.03
C GLN A 155 9.59 -17.06 11.26
#